data_cd0ba96594b3e9722578aa7dcba8b563
#
_entry.id   cd0ba96594b3e9722578aa7dcba8b563
#
_cell.length_a   1.000
_cell.length_b   1.000
_cell.length_c   1.000
_cell.angle_alpha   90.00
_cell.angle_beta   90.00
_cell.angle_gamma   90.00
#
_symmetry.space_group_name_H-M   'P 1'
#
loop_
_entity.id
_entity.type
_entity.pdbx_description
1 polymer ?
#
loop_
_entity_poly.entity_id
_entity_poly.type
_entity_poly.pdbx_seq_one_letter_code
_entity_poly.pdbx_strand_id
1 'polypeptide(L)'
;MPRAGNDSRGGQPGRILKCKGWETDPNAYLYFITQAPVWEKICDVIGEPGWKTHPDYAKPAARLPRLNEIFGRIEQWTMTKTKFEAMEILNKDDIPCGPILSMKEISEDKSLYATGTLVEVDHPTRGKYISVGNPIKLSDSPTVVTRSPLLGEHTDEILKQVLGFNDNQVAEIHNSGALSPPRKVEAAE
;
A
#
# COMPACT_ATOMS: atom_id res chain seq x y z
N MET A 1 25.50 -5.77 -3.61
CA MET A 1 24.90 -6.70 -2.64
C MET A 1 24.10 -7.77 -3.39
N PRO A 2 24.13 -9.03 -3.01
CA PRO A 2 23.27 -10.05 -3.62
C PRO A 2 21.80 -9.74 -3.28
N ARG A 3 20.89 -10.16 -4.17
CA ARG A 3 19.45 -10.02 -3.92
C ARG A 3 19.04 -10.81 -2.68
N ALA A 4 18.20 -10.23 -1.83
CA ALA A 4 17.77 -10.84 -0.57
C ALA A 4 16.55 -11.77 -0.74
N GLY A 5 15.87 -11.76 -1.89
CA GLY A 5 14.59 -12.45 -2.08
C GLY A 5 13.51 -11.85 -1.17
N ASN A 6 12.79 -12.70 -0.43
CA ASN A 6 11.76 -12.30 0.53
C ASN A 6 12.32 -11.94 1.92
N ASP A 7 13.65 -11.92 2.08
CA ASP A 7 14.30 -11.67 3.37
C ASP A 7 14.79 -10.22 3.49
N SER A 8 14.55 -9.60 4.63
CA SER A 8 15.24 -8.35 5.00
C SER A 8 16.60 -8.71 5.59
N ARG A 9 17.70 -8.33 4.91
CA ARG A 9 19.09 -8.56 5.37
C ARG A 9 19.69 -7.37 6.10
N GLY A 10 18.97 -6.25 6.16
CA GLY A 10 19.42 -5.04 6.82
C GLY A 10 18.53 -4.73 8.02
N GLY A 11 19.11 -4.45 9.18
CA GLY A 11 18.35 -4.14 10.38
C GLY A 11 17.77 -5.37 11.07
N GLN A 12 16.45 -5.35 11.31
CA GLN A 12 15.77 -6.45 11.98
C GLN A 12 15.30 -7.49 10.96
N PRO A 13 15.52 -8.80 11.22
CA PRO A 13 15.09 -9.84 10.29
C PRO A 13 13.58 -9.85 10.12
N GLY A 14 13.13 -9.78 8.86
CA GLY A 14 11.72 -9.86 8.49
C GLY A 14 11.53 -10.73 7.26
N ARG A 15 10.35 -11.34 7.16
CA ARG A 15 10.00 -12.24 6.04
C ARG A 15 8.51 -12.19 5.75
N ILE A 16 8.15 -12.43 4.49
CA ILE A 16 6.77 -12.70 4.09
C ILE A 16 6.51 -14.19 4.31
N LEU A 17 5.48 -14.49 5.09
CA LEU A 17 5.10 -15.84 5.52
C LEU A 17 3.73 -16.22 4.96
N LYS A 18 3.57 -17.49 4.62
CA LYS A 18 2.29 -18.06 4.19
C LYS A 18 1.30 -18.10 5.33
N CYS A 19 0.03 -17.82 5.01
CA CYS A 19 -1.09 -17.99 5.91
C CYS A 19 -2.06 -19.04 5.36
N LYS A 20 -3.06 -19.44 6.14
CA LYS A 20 -4.11 -20.36 5.71
C LYS A 20 -4.78 -19.87 4.43
N GLY A 21 -4.87 -20.73 3.43
CA GLY A 21 -5.45 -20.42 2.11
C GLY A 21 -4.44 -19.98 1.05
N TRP A 22 -3.15 -19.96 1.35
CA TRP A 22 -2.09 -19.52 0.45
C TRP A 22 -2.03 -20.31 -0.88
N GLU A 23 -2.56 -21.53 -0.91
CA GLU A 23 -2.60 -22.37 -2.10
C GLU A 23 -3.53 -21.82 -3.19
N THR A 24 -4.56 -21.06 -2.79
CA THR A 24 -5.61 -20.55 -3.69
C THR A 24 -5.70 -19.04 -3.72
N ASP A 25 -5.26 -18.35 -2.65
CA ASP A 25 -5.23 -16.89 -2.57
C ASP A 25 -3.78 -16.38 -2.62
N PRO A 26 -3.38 -15.68 -3.71
CA PRO A 26 -2.04 -15.10 -3.84
C PRO A 26 -1.73 -14.00 -2.82
N ASN A 27 -2.73 -13.54 -2.05
CA ASN A 27 -2.56 -12.54 -1.00
C ASN A 27 -2.73 -13.11 0.42
N ALA A 28 -2.85 -14.44 0.58
CA ALA A 28 -2.90 -15.10 1.89
C ALA A 28 -1.51 -15.19 2.55
N TYR A 29 -0.91 -14.02 2.77
CA TYR A 29 0.44 -13.87 3.33
C TYR A 29 0.46 -12.77 4.39
N LEU A 30 1.45 -12.87 5.29
CA LEU A 30 1.72 -11.89 6.34
C LEU A 30 3.20 -11.48 6.28
N TYR A 31 3.48 -10.18 6.31
CA TYR A 31 4.83 -9.69 6.57
C TYR A 31 5.07 -9.70 8.09
N PHE A 32 6.16 -10.31 8.51
CA PHE A 32 6.50 -10.54 9.91
C PHE A 32 7.92 -10.07 10.18
N ILE A 33 8.14 -9.40 11.32
CA ILE A 33 9.47 -8.94 11.74
C ILE A 33 9.78 -9.50 13.12
N THR A 34 10.95 -10.13 13.27
CA THR A 34 11.45 -10.56 14.56
C THR A 34 12.24 -9.42 15.22
N GLN A 35 11.67 -8.84 16.27
CA GLN A 35 12.36 -7.79 17.05
C GLN A 35 12.81 -8.34 18.40
N ALA A 36 13.99 -7.89 18.86
CA ALA A 36 14.54 -8.36 20.13
C ALA A 36 13.60 -8.11 21.33
N PRO A 37 12.94 -6.94 21.47
CA PRO A 37 12.03 -6.68 22.58
C PRO A 37 10.82 -7.59 22.66
N VAL A 38 10.34 -8.13 21.54
CA VAL A 38 9.14 -8.99 21.48
C VAL A 38 9.45 -10.46 21.28
N TRP A 39 10.73 -10.84 21.32
CA TRP A 39 11.15 -12.21 21.04
C TRP A 39 10.49 -13.26 21.98
N GLU A 40 10.43 -12.96 23.28
CA GLU A 40 9.82 -13.88 24.24
C GLU A 40 8.33 -14.07 23.96
N LYS A 41 7.62 -13.00 23.60
CA LYS A 41 6.21 -13.05 23.20
C LYS A 41 6.03 -13.88 21.91
N ILE A 42 6.93 -13.73 20.93
CA ILE A 42 6.93 -14.57 19.73
C ILE A 42 7.03 -16.04 20.10
N CYS A 43 7.97 -16.42 21.00
CA CYS A 43 8.13 -17.79 21.45
C CYS A 43 6.85 -18.36 22.09
N ASP A 44 6.14 -17.56 22.89
CA ASP A 44 4.88 -17.98 23.50
C ASP A 44 3.79 -18.20 22.45
N VAL A 45 3.62 -17.25 21.53
CA VAL A 45 2.59 -17.30 20.49
C VAL A 45 2.77 -18.50 19.56
N ILE A 46 4.00 -18.82 19.17
CA ILE A 46 4.27 -19.96 18.26
C ILE A 46 4.37 -21.31 19.00
N GLY A 47 4.27 -21.31 20.34
CA GLY A 47 4.34 -22.53 21.16
C GLY A 47 5.74 -23.07 21.37
N GLU A 48 6.76 -22.20 21.39
CA GLU A 48 8.18 -22.55 21.61
C GLU A 48 8.78 -21.82 22.83
N PRO A 49 8.17 -21.91 24.02
CA PRO A 49 8.65 -21.17 25.20
C PRO A 49 10.09 -21.54 25.60
N GLY A 50 10.55 -22.75 25.25
CA GLY A 50 11.92 -23.17 25.49
C GLY A 50 12.98 -22.34 24.74
N TRP A 51 12.62 -21.71 23.64
CA TRP A 51 13.55 -20.86 22.87
C TRP A 51 13.98 -19.59 23.61
N LYS A 52 13.24 -19.16 24.63
CA LYS A 52 13.58 -17.99 25.44
C LYS A 52 14.92 -18.14 26.16
N THR A 53 15.26 -19.36 26.61
CA THR A 53 16.46 -19.65 27.38
C THR A 53 17.49 -20.49 26.63
N HIS A 54 17.11 -21.02 25.47
CA HIS A 54 17.99 -21.89 24.69
C HIS A 54 19.19 -21.12 24.12
N PRO A 55 20.44 -21.64 24.25
CA PRO A 55 21.64 -20.91 23.80
C PRO A 55 21.59 -20.42 22.33
N ASP A 56 20.95 -21.21 21.46
CA ASP A 56 20.87 -20.93 20.02
C ASP A 56 19.78 -19.91 19.65
N TYR A 57 18.81 -19.62 20.53
CA TYR A 57 17.66 -18.75 20.21
C TYR A 57 17.49 -17.56 21.16
N ALA A 58 18.00 -17.64 22.39
CA ALA A 58 17.81 -16.60 23.40
C ALA A 58 18.40 -15.23 22.97
N LYS A 59 19.59 -15.24 22.36
CA LYS A 59 20.32 -14.00 21.99
C LYS A 59 20.17 -13.68 20.50
N PRO A 60 20.00 -12.38 20.12
CA PRO A 60 19.87 -11.98 18.71
C PRO A 60 20.99 -12.52 17.82
N ALA A 61 22.24 -12.45 18.25
CA ALA A 61 23.39 -12.93 17.47
C ALA A 61 23.34 -14.45 17.22
N ALA A 62 22.86 -15.25 18.17
CA ALA A 62 22.74 -16.69 18.04
C ALA A 62 21.62 -17.08 17.05
N ARG A 63 20.57 -16.25 16.93
CA ARG A 63 19.46 -16.47 15.99
C ARG A 63 19.84 -16.28 14.53
N LEU A 64 20.82 -15.42 14.22
CA LEU A 64 21.16 -15.06 12.83
C LEU A 64 21.44 -16.27 11.91
N PRO A 65 22.25 -17.26 12.30
CA PRO A 65 22.47 -18.44 11.46
C PRO A 65 21.26 -19.40 11.38
N ARG A 66 20.26 -19.21 12.25
CA ARG A 66 19.07 -20.07 12.36
C ARG A 66 17.78 -19.42 11.83
N LEU A 67 17.88 -18.28 11.16
CA LEU A 67 16.70 -17.54 10.69
C LEU A 67 15.76 -18.39 9.82
N ASN A 68 16.28 -19.28 9.00
CA ASN A 68 15.44 -20.16 8.17
C ASN A 68 14.60 -21.11 9.03
N GLU A 69 15.18 -21.69 10.07
CA GLU A 69 14.49 -22.56 11.00
C GLU A 69 13.43 -21.78 11.80
N ILE A 70 13.79 -20.62 12.32
CA ILE A 70 12.91 -19.75 13.09
C ILE A 70 11.71 -19.32 12.23
N PHE A 71 11.94 -18.77 11.04
CA PHE A 71 10.86 -18.36 10.15
C PHE A 71 10.05 -19.54 9.62
N GLY A 72 10.67 -20.70 9.41
CA GLY A 72 9.95 -21.93 9.07
C GLY A 72 8.97 -22.35 10.16
N ARG A 73 9.37 -22.25 11.44
CA ARG A 73 8.48 -22.56 12.57
C ARG A 73 7.36 -21.53 12.74
N ILE A 74 7.67 -20.24 12.54
CA ILE A 74 6.66 -19.18 12.55
C ILE A 74 5.67 -19.40 11.38
N GLU A 75 6.14 -19.75 10.19
CA GLU A 75 5.28 -20.03 9.03
C GLU A 75 4.34 -21.21 9.27
N GLN A 76 4.81 -22.28 9.92
CA GLN A 76 3.93 -23.39 10.34
C GLN A 76 2.78 -22.91 11.22
N TRP A 77 3.04 -21.95 12.12
CA TRP A 77 2.00 -21.35 12.95
C TRP A 77 1.07 -20.44 12.13
N THR A 78 1.60 -19.56 11.27
CA THR A 78 0.78 -18.65 10.45
C THR A 78 -0.10 -19.41 9.45
N MET A 79 0.37 -20.54 8.89
CA MET A 79 -0.43 -21.38 7.99
C MET A 79 -1.67 -22.01 8.66
N THR A 80 -1.75 -22.03 9.98
CA THR A 80 -2.96 -22.48 10.70
C THR A 80 -4.04 -21.41 10.81
N LYS A 81 -3.77 -20.17 10.36
CA LYS A 81 -4.62 -19.00 10.56
C LYS A 81 -4.68 -18.17 9.27
N THR A 82 -5.79 -17.47 9.05
CA THR A 82 -5.86 -16.44 8.02
C THR A 82 -4.89 -15.29 8.36
N LYS A 83 -4.51 -14.49 7.37
CA LYS A 83 -3.62 -13.33 7.58
C LYS A 83 -4.16 -12.33 8.61
N PHE A 84 -5.50 -12.17 8.68
CA PHE A 84 -6.15 -11.27 9.64
C PHE A 84 -6.20 -11.87 11.06
N GLU A 85 -6.55 -13.16 11.20
CA GLU A 85 -6.50 -13.85 12.50
C GLU A 85 -5.08 -13.83 13.07
N ALA A 86 -4.06 -14.10 12.24
CA ALA A 86 -2.66 -14.05 12.68
C ALA A 86 -2.29 -12.63 13.12
N MET A 87 -2.65 -11.59 12.34
CA MET A 87 -2.42 -10.20 12.69
C MET A 87 -3.07 -9.81 14.02
N GLU A 88 -4.34 -10.18 14.24
CA GLU A 88 -5.04 -9.88 15.49
C GLU A 88 -4.37 -10.49 16.72
N ILE A 89 -3.89 -11.74 16.60
CA ILE A 89 -3.18 -12.41 17.69
C ILE A 89 -1.85 -11.73 17.97
N LEU A 90 -1.07 -11.43 16.93
CA LEU A 90 0.24 -10.81 17.05
C LEU A 90 0.17 -9.38 17.60
N ASN A 91 -0.83 -8.60 17.18
CA ASN A 91 -1.03 -7.23 17.65
C ASN A 91 -1.38 -7.14 19.13
N LYS A 92 -2.02 -8.15 19.73
CA LYS A 92 -2.28 -8.19 21.19
C LYS A 92 -1.00 -8.17 22.02
N ASP A 93 0.07 -8.68 21.47
CA ASP A 93 1.39 -8.75 22.10
C ASP A 93 2.39 -7.72 21.54
N ASP A 94 1.91 -6.74 20.76
CA ASP A 94 2.73 -5.71 20.10
C ASP A 94 3.80 -6.29 19.17
N ILE A 95 3.56 -7.46 18.59
CA ILE A 95 4.49 -8.11 17.65
C ILE A 95 4.28 -7.49 16.26
N PRO A 96 5.30 -6.83 15.67
CA PRO A 96 5.15 -6.14 14.39
C PRO A 96 4.87 -7.09 13.24
N CYS A 97 3.73 -6.88 12.59
CA CYS A 97 3.33 -7.64 11.42
C CYS A 97 2.37 -6.81 10.55
N GLY A 98 2.17 -7.24 9.31
CA GLY A 98 1.19 -6.62 8.41
C GLY A 98 0.67 -7.61 7.38
N PRO A 99 -0.64 -7.68 7.13
CA PRO A 99 -1.20 -8.55 6.10
C PRO A 99 -0.82 -8.06 4.70
N ILE A 100 -0.60 -8.99 3.78
CA ILE A 100 -0.46 -8.65 2.37
C ILE A 100 -1.87 -8.49 1.78
N LEU A 101 -2.21 -7.25 1.44
CA LEU A 101 -3.54 -6.91 0.96
C LEU A 101 -3.61 -6.96 -0.57
N SER A 102 -4.73 -7.47 -1.09
CA SER A 102 -5.09 -7.32 -2.50
C SER A 102 -5.54 -5.89 -2.80
N MET A 103 -5.56 -5.51 -4.08
CA MET A 103 -6.08 -4.20 -4.50
C MET A 103 -7.55 -4.02 -4.10
N LYS A 104 -8.35 -5.09 -4.10
CA LYS A 104 -9.72 -5.05 -3.63
C LYS A 104 -9.80 -4.74 -2.15
N GLU A 105 -9.07 -5.46 -1.31
CA GLU A 105 -9.03 -5.22 0.13
C GLU A 105 -8.56 -3.79 0.46
N ILE A 106 -7.55 -3.28 -0.27
CA ILE A 106 -7.10 -1.88 -0.12
C ILE A 106 -8.22 -0.91 -0.49
N SER A 107 -8.92 -1.15 -1.62
CA SER A 107 -10.00 -0.25 -2.06
C SER A 107 -11.23 -0.25 -1.16
N GLU A 108 -11.42 -1.29 -0.35
CA GLU A 108 -12.53 -1.44 0.60
C GLU A 108 -12.15 -1.06 2.04
N ASP A 109 -10.87 -0.75 2.31
CA ASP A 109 -10.38 -0.43 3.65
C ASP A 109 -10.81 0.97 4.11
N LYS A 110 -11.78 1.02 5.02
CA LYS A 110 -12.34 2.27 5.57
C LYS A 110 -11.30 3.13 6.27
N SER A 111 -10.24 2.56 6.82
CA SER A 111 -9.19 3.32 7.50
C SER A 111 -8.39 4.18 6.52
N LEU A 112 -8.21 3.71 5.29
CA LEU A 112 -7.52 4.46 4.24
C LEU A 112 -8.34 5.66 3.76
N TYR A 113 -9.67 5.56 3.75
CA TYR A 113 -10.55 6.70 3.49
C TYR A 113 -10.58 7.67 4.67
N ALA A 114 -10.67 7.18 5.90
CA ALA A 114 -10.68 8.01 7.08
C ALA A 114 -9.39 8.84 7.24
N THR A 115 -8.26 8.30 6.81
CA THR A 115 -6.98 9.02 6.80
C THR A 115 -6.77 9.87 5.55
N GLY A 116 -7.67 9.81 4.56
CA GLY A 116 -7.52 10.47 3.26
C GLY A 116 -6.34 9.93 2.44
N THR A 117 -5.92 8.70 2.70
CA THR A 117 -4.95 7.97 1.85
C THR A 117 -5.62 7.54 0.55
N LEU A 118 -6.90 7.15 0.61
CA LEU A 118 -7.77 6.97 -0.54
C LEU A 118 -8.85 8.06 -0.54
N VAL A 119 -9.16 8.57 -1.72
CA VAL A 119 -10.17 9.60 -1.93
C VAL A 119 -11.05 9.22 -3.13
N GLU A 120 -12.34 9.50 -3.04
CA GLU A 120 -13.23 9.45 -4.21
C GLU A 120 -13.09 10.74 -5.02
N VAL A 121 -12.97 10.59 -6.32
CA VAL A 121 -12.89 11.68 -7.27
C VAL A 121 -13.99 11.52 -8.31
N ASP A 122 -14.76 12.59 -8.55
CA ASP A 122 -15.82 12.60 -9.54
C ASP A 122 -15.27 13.05 -10.91
N HIS A 123 -15.50 12.25 -11.94
CA HIS A 123 -15.01 12.52 -13.28
C HIS A 123 -16.19 12.59 -14.27
N PRO A 124 -16.32 13.64 -15.10
CA PRO A 124 -17.52 13.92 -15.87
C PRO A 124 -17.88 12.83 -16.90
N THR A 125 -16.91 12.01 -17.31
CA THR A 125 -17.11 10.97 -18.32
C THR A 125 -16.92 9.55 -17.82
N ARG A 126 -16.25 9.37 -16.64
CA ARG A 126 -15.98 8.06 -16.04
C ARG A 126 -16.81 7.79 -14.78
N GLY A 127 -17.54 8.81 -14.31
CA GLY A 127 -18.17 8.75 -13.00
C GLY A 127 -17.16 8.76 -11.85
N LYS A 128 -17.56 8.29 -10.70
CA LYS A 128 -16.70 8.25 -9.51
C LYS A 128 -15.62 7.18 -9.63
N TYR A 129 -14.40 7.52 -9.24
CA TYR A 129 -13.30 6.57 -9.12
C TYR A 129 -12.47 6.86 -7.87
N ILE A 130 -11.74 5.84 -7.42
CA ILE A 130 -10.85 5.93 -6.26
C ILE A 130 -9.47 6.37 -6.74
N SER A 131 -8.90 7.36 -6.08
CA SER A 131 -7.54 7.83 -6.30
C SER A 131 -6.76 7.83 -4.99
N VAL A 132 -5.43 7.87 -5.09
CA VAL A 132 -4.55 8.07 -3.94
C VAL A 132 -4.58 9.53 -3.55
N GLY A 133 -4.81 9.80 -2.27
CA GLY A 133 -4.76 11.14 -1.70
C GLY A 133 -3.33 11.64 -1.48
N ASN A 134 -3.19 12.89 -1.03
CA ASN A 134 -1.89 13.41 -0.66
C ASN A 134 -1.43 12.78 0.67
N PRO A 135 -0.25 12.10 0.73
CA PRO A 135 0.28 11.53 1.96
C PRO A 135 0.75 12.58 2.95
N ILE A 136 1.08 13.79 2.48
CA ILE A 136 1.54 14.90 3.33
C ILE A 136 0.32 15.71 3.75
N LYS A 137 0.01 15.71 5.04
CA LYS A 137 -1.10 16.47 5.63
C LYS A 137 -0.54 17.69 6.36
N LEU A 138 -0.81 18.88 5.82
CA LEU A 138 -0.42 20.16 6.40
C LEU A 138 -1.67 20.85 6.95
N SER A 139 -1.63 21.28 8.22
CA SER A 139 -2.76 21.96 8.90
C SER A 139 -3.13 23.27 8.21
N ASP A 140 -2.11 24.06 7.84
CA ASP A 140 -2.29 25.41 7.31
C ASP A 140 -2.28 25.49 5.78
N SER A 141 -2.04 24.35 5.11
CA SER A 141 -2.02 24.24 3.64
C SER A 141 -2.63 22.90 3.21
N PRO A 142 -3.93 22.69 3.45
CA PRO A 142 -4.59 21.44 3.08
C PRO A 142 -4.61 21.28 1.58
N THR A 143 -4.30 20.06 1.11
CA THR A 143 -4.36 19.72 -0.32
C THR A 143 -5.72 19.15 -0.64
N VAL A 144 -6.38 19.72 -1.65
CA VAL A 144 -7.60 19.18 -2.24
C VAL A 144 -7.22 18.32 -3.43
N VAL A 145 -7.64 17.05 -3.41
CA VAL A 145 -7.46 16.13 -4.53
C VAL A 145 -8.67 16.24 -5.45
N THR A 146 -8.46 16.71 -6.66
CA THR A 146 -9.47 16.84 -7.70
C THR A 146 -9.16 15.94 -8.88
N ARG A 147 -10.11 15.77 -9.78
CA ARG A 147 -9.89 15.03 -11.03
C ARG A 147 -8.85 15.71 -11.93
N SER A 148 -8.24 14.94 -12.79
CA SER A 148 -7.48 15.50 -13.92
C SER A 148 -8.41 16.21 -14.89
N PRO A 149 -7.95 17.30 -15.55
CA PRO A 149 -8.72 17.96 -16.60
C PRO A 149 -8.90 17.03 -17.81
N LEU A 150 -9.96 17.27 -18.57
CA LEU A 150 -10.12 16.65 -19.88
C LEU A 150 -9.15 17.28 -20.88
N LEU A 151 -8.86 16.56 -21.95
CA LEU A 151 -8.00 17.08 -23.02
C LEU A 151 -8.60 18.37 -23.58
N GLY A 152 -7.84 19.46 -23.51
CA GLY A 152 -8.25 20.77 -24.00
C GLY A 152 -9.24 21.52 -23.12
N GLU A 153 -9.61 21.04 -21.96
CA GLU A 153 -10.62 21.66 -21.07
C GLU A 153 -10.30 23.13 -20.71
N HIS A 154 -9.03 23.43 -20.51
CA HIS A 154 -8.57 24.77 -20.12
C HIS A 154 -7.89 25.54 -21.26
N THR A 155 -8.05 25.11 -22.51
CA THR A 155 -7.35 25.73 -23.64
C THR A 155 -7.66 27.23 -23.76
N ASP A 156 -8.93 27.60 -23.74
CA ASP A 156 -9.32 29.00 -23.89
C ASP A 156 -8.90 29.85 -22.69
N GLU A 157 -9.00 29.29 -21.50
CA GLU A 157 -8.55 29.94 -20.28
C GLU A 157 -7.05 30.25 -20.35
N ILE A 158 -6.23 29.27 -20.74
CA ILE A 158 -4.78 29.45 -20.87
C ILE A 158 -4.43 30.46 -21.97
N LEU A 159 -5.09 30.37 -23.12
CA LEU A 159 -4.86 31.33 -24.24
C LEU A 159 -5.17 32.77 -23.79
N LYS A 160 -6.25 32.97 -23.03
CA LYS A 160 -6.67 34.30 -22.58
C LYS A 160 -5.86 34.77 -21.35
N GLN A 161 -5.78 34.00 -20.32
CA GLN A 161 -5.24 34.43 -19.02
C GLN A 161 -3.71 34.38 -18.96
N VAL A 162 -3.09 33.43 -19.63
CA VAL A 162 -1.63 33.24 -19.60
C VAL A 162 -0.96 33.90 -20.80
N LEU A 163 -1.52 33.72 -22.02
CA LEU A 163 -0.95 34.27 -23.26
C LEU A 163 -1.52 35.62 -23.63
N GLY A 164 -2.55 36.11 -22.95
CA GLY A 164 -3.13 37.43 -23.16
C GLY A 164 -3.89 37.60 -24.49
N PHE A 165 -4.35 36.49 -25.09
CA PHE A 165 -5.06 36.51 -26.34
C PHE A 165 -6.50 37.04 -26.14
N ASN A 166 -6.95 37.86 -27.10
CA ASN A 166 -8.35 38.31 -27.16
C ASN A 166 -9.24 37.25 -27.83
N ASP A 167 -10.56 37.44 -27.76
CA ASP A 167 -11.54 36.49 -28.29
C ASP A 167 -11.36 36.21 -29.80
N ASN A 168 -10.98 37.21 -30.59
CA ASN A 168 -10.74 37.02 -32.03
C ASN A 168 -9.51 36.12 -32.27
N GLN A 169 -8.43 36.33 -31.54
CA GLN A 169 -7.21 35.52 -31.65
C GLN A 169 -7.46 34.08 -31.21
N VAL A 170 -8.25 33.87 -30.16
CA VAL A 170 -8.66 32.52 -29.70
C VAL A 170 -9.48 31.84 -30.80
N ALA A 171 -10.43 32.54 -31.40
CA ALA A 171 -11.24 32.00 -32.51
C ALA A 171 -10.38 31.65 -33.75
N GLU A 172 -9.38 32.48 -34.08
CA GLU A 172 -8.43 32.19 -35.16
C GLU A 172 -7.63 30.92 -34.91
N ILE A 173 -7.16 30.72 -33.68
CA ILE A 173 -6.43 29.50 -33.31
C ILE A 173 -7.32 28.25 -33.42
N HIS A 174 -8.57 28.32 -32.95
CA HIS A 174 -9.53 27.23 -33.15
C HIS A 174 -9.76 26.88 -34.61
N ASN A 175 -9.87 27.92 -35.48
CA ASN A 175 -10.12 27.75 -36.90
C ASN A 175 -8.86 27.30 -37.68
N SER A 176 -7.66 27.54 -37.17
CA SER A 176 -6.40 27.18 -37.82
C SER A 176 -6.10 25.69 -37.87
N GLY A 177 -6.81 24.89 -37.10
CA GLY A 177 -6.52 23.48 -36.91
C GLY A 177 -5.30 23.20 -36.03
N ALA A 178 -4.74 24.21 -35.36
CA ALA A 178 -3.62 24.05 -34.43
C ALA A 178 -4.00 23.32 -33.15
N LEU A 179 -5.29 23.30 -32.81
CA LEU A 179 -5.81 22.59 -31.65
C LEU A 179 -6.42 21.25 -32.08
N SER A 180 -6.14 20.20 -31.31
CA SER A 180 -6.81 18.90 -31.51
C SER A 180 -8.32 19.08 -31.32
N PRO A 181 -9.16 18.51 -32.20
CA PRO A 181 -10.61 18.56 -32.00
C PRO A 181 -10.96 17.90 -30.66
N PRO A 182 -11.96 18.40 -29.94
CA PRO A 182 -12.40 17.79 -28.69
C PRO A 182 -12.77 16.34 -28.95
N ARG A 183 -12.15 15.43 -28.16
CA ARG A 183 -12.45 14.02 -28.27
C ARG A 183 -13.93 13.80 -27.92
N LYS A 184 -14.71 13.29 -28.89
CA LYS A 184 -16.07 12.82 -28.57
C LYS A 184 -15.94 11.72 -27.54
N VAL A 185 -16.39 11.97 -26.33
CA VAL A 185 -16.43 10.96 -25.27
C VAL A 185 -17.74 10.22 -25.46
N GLU A 186 -17.65 8.99 -25.96
CA GLU A 186 -18.77 8.08 -25.88
C GLU A 186 -18.94 7.71 -24.39
N ALA A 187 -20.14 7.91 -23.86
CA ALA A 187 -20.46 7.50 -22.51
C ALA A 187 -20.22 5.99 -22.42
N ALA A 188 -19.47 5.55 -21.42
CA ALA A 188 -19.34 4.13 -21.13
C ALA A 188 -20.72 3.63 -20.69
N GLU A 189 -21.28 2.68 -21.47
CA GLU A 189 -22.49 1.92 -21.11
C GLU A 189 -22.25 1.05 -19.86
#